data_68874b24c7e6ff725d2d1aa98b3d6569
#
_entry.id   68874b24c7e6ff725d2d1aa98b3d6569
#
_cell.length_a   1.000
_cell.length_b   1.000
_cell.length_c   1.000
_cell.angle_alpha   90.00
_cell.angle_beta   90.00
_cell.angle_gamma   90.00
#
_symmetry.space_group_name_H-M   'P 1'
#
loop_
_entity.id
_entity.type
_entity.pdbx_description
1 polymer ?
#
loop_
_entity_poly.entity_id
_entity_poly.type
_entity_poly.pdbx_seq_one_letter_code
_entity_poly.pdbx_strand_id
1 'polypeptide(L)'
;MQGMGAISGQGVELVITLGTGFGSALFLNGKLMSNLEMGHHEFRNEETYEQQLGRAALDRVGQKKWNRRLEKAIASLKNLFNYDRLYIGGGNTNKVTIELPPNVKIVPNVSGLLGGIVLWRD
;
A
#
# COMPACT_ATOMS: atom_id res chain seq x y z
N MET A 1 -14.50 -13.95 -7.57
CA MET A 1 -14.45 -13.39 -7.23
C MET A 1 -14.76 -12.28 -7.51
N GLN A 2 -15.36 -12.05 -7.86
CA GLN A 2 -15.69 -11.07 -8.18
C GLN A 2 -15.91 -10.11 -7.32
N GLY A 3 -16.54 -9.42 -7.00
CA GLY A 3 -16.62 -8.34 -6.12
C GLY A 3 -15.32 -7.87 -5.67
N MET A 4 -14.36 -8.62 -5.99
CA MET A 4 -13.05 -8.28 -5.57
C MET A 4 -12.47 -7.20 -6.40
N GLY A 5 -12.96 -7.00 -7.53
CA GLY A 5 -12.57 -5.87 -8.32
C GLY A 5 -11.12 -5.84 -8.74
N ALA A 6 -10.26 -5.32 -7.90
CA ALA A 6 -8.89 -5.09 -8.30
C ALA A 6 -7.97 -6.27 -8.10
N ILE A 7 -8.21 -7.10 -7.10
CA ILE A 7 -7.33 -8.24 -6.87
C ILE A 7 -7.65 -9.33 -7.88
N SER A 8 -6.67 -9.67 -8.68
CA SER A 8 -6.90 -10.60 -9.78
C SER A 8 -6.95 -12.04 -9.34
N GLY A 9 -6.35 -12.36 -8.22
CA GLY A 9 -6.27 -13.72 -7.76
C GLY A 9 -5.13 -14.53 -8.37
N GLN A 10 -4.19 -13.85 -9.02
CA GLN A 10 -3.07 -14.52 -9.66
C GLN A 10 -1.78 -13.82 -9.31
N GLY A 11 -0.73 -14.60 -9.09
CA GLY A 11 0.61 -14.08 -8.85
C GLY A 11 0.74 -13.45 -7.49
N VAL A 12 1.74 -12.60 -7.35
CA VAL A 12 2.04 -11.90 -6.10
C VAL A 12 1.37 -10.54 -6.15
N GLU A 13 0.47 -10.31 -5.21
CA GLU A 13 -0.24 -9.04 -5.12
C GLU A 13 -0.02 -8.46 -3.74
N LEU A 14 0.44 -7.24 -3.70
CA LEU A 14 0.68 -6.53 -2.45
C LEU A 14 -0.34 -5.41 -2.32
N VAL A 15 -0.89 -5.26 -1.14
CA VAL A 15 -1.84 -4.18 -0.86
C VAL A 15 -1.25 -3.35 0.26
N ILE A 16 -1.20 -2.04 0.06
CA ILE A 16 -0.80 -1.13 1.13
C ILE A 16 -1.92 -0.12 1.35
N THR A 17 -2.02 0.38 2.56
CA THR A 17 -2.99 1.43 2.87
C THR A 17 -2.27 2.63 3.45
N LEU A 18 -2.68 3.80 3.00
CA LEU A 18 -2.12 5.07 3.43
C LEU A 18 -3.21 5.83 4.17
N GLY A 19 -3.06 5.93 5.47
CA GLY A 19 -4.01 6.60 6.32
C GLY A 19 -3.29 7.18 7.51
N THR A 20 -3.87 7.03 8.71
CA THR A 20 -3.19 7.45 9.92
C THR A 20 -1.82 6.79 10.01
N GLY A 21 -1.77 5.50 9.71
CA GLY A 21 -0.53 4.75 9.66
C GLY A 21 -0.29 4.16 8.28
N PHE A 22 0.42 3.05 8.23
CA PHE A 22 0.79 2.36 7.00
C PHE A 22 0.45 0.89 7.17
N GLY A 23 -0.51 0.40 6.40
CA GLY A 23 -0.91 -1.01 6.45
C GLY A 23 -0.42 -1.77 5.24
N SER A 24 -0.30 -3.10 5.36
CA SER A 24 0.16 -3.92 4.24
C SER A 24 -0.33 -5.35 4.38
N ALA A 25 -0.56 -6.00 3.25
CA ALA A 25 -0.93 -7.42 3.20
C ALA A 25 -0.43 -8.00 1.88
N LEU A 26 0.01 -9.25 1.94
CA LEU A 26 0.56 -9.95 0.79
C LEU A 26 -0.35 -11.10 0.40
N PHE A 27 -0.67 -11.17 -0.89
CA PHE A 27 -1.48 -12.27 -1.44
C PHE A 27 -0.65 -13.04 -2.45
N LEU A 28 -0.81 -14.34 -2.46
CA LEU A 28 -0.21 -15.19 -3.47
C LEU A 28 -1.32 -16.02 -4.08
N ASN A 29 -1.53 -15.86 -5.37
CA ASN A 29 -2.57 -16.55 -6.12
C ASN A 29 -3.94 -16.42 -5.44
N GLY A 30 -4.24 -15.19 -5.02
CA GLY A 30 -5.53 -14.86 -4.43
C GLY A 30 -5.68 -15.21 -2.96
N LYS A 31 -4.64 -15.81 -2.37
CA LYS A 31 -4.72 -16.24 -0.99
C LYS A 31 -3.88 -15.35 -0.10
N LEU A 32 -4.45 -14.89 1.00
CA LEU A 32 -3.71 -14.07 1.94
C LEU A 32 -2.59 -14.89 2.56
N MET A 33 -1.36 -14.42 2.40
CA MET A 33 -0.20 -15.09 2.97
C MET A 33 0.05 -14.62 4.39
N SER A 34 -0.02 -13.32 4.62
CA SER A 34 0.10 -12.81 5.97
C SER A 34 -0.26 -11.34 6.00
N ASN A 35 -0.63 -10.86 7.18
CA ASN A 35 -0.74 -9.45 7.44
C ASN A 35 0.66 -8.98 7.76
N LEU A 36 1.29 -8.31 6.82
CA LEU A 36 2.63 -7.83 7.03
C LEU A 36 2.60 -6.62 7.93
N GLU A 37 3.64 -6.45 8.70
CA GLU A 37 3.79 -5.25 9.53
C GLU A 37 4.81 -4.32 8.89
N MET A 38 4.69 -4.11 7.58
CA MET A 38 5.67 -3.30 6.86
C MET A 38 5.77 -1.88 7.40
N GLY A 39 4.70 -1.37 7.98
CA GLY A 39 4.77 -0.06 8.60
C GLY A 39 5.84 0.04 9.66
N HIS A 40 6.18 -1.08 10.29
CA HIS A 40 7.19 -1.10 11.35
C HIS A 40 8.59 -1.48 10.84
N HIS A 41 8.73 -1.73 9.56
CA HIS A 41 10.03 -2.07 8.99
C HIS A 41 10.76 -0.81 8.54
N GLU A 42 12.07 -0.81 8.65
CA GLU A 42 12.86 0.31 8.21
C GLU A 42 12.73 0.51 6.72
N PHE A 43 12.53 1.75 6.32
CA PHE A 43 12.41 2.13 4.93
C PHE A 43 13.65 2.89 4.48
N ARG A 44 13.93 4.03 5.10
CA ARG A 44 15.09 4.83 4.74
C ARG A 44 15.39 5.82 5.87
N ASN A 45 16.64 6.27 5.93
CA ASN A 45 17.07 7.26 6.91
C ASN A 45 16.77 6.80 8.35
N GLU A 46 16.87 5.49 8.57
CA GLU A 46 16.61 4.89 9.88
C GLU A 46 15.18 5.09 10.36
N GLU A 47 14.25 5.33 9.44
CA GLU A 47 12.84 5.48 9.78
C GLU A 47 12.03 4.40 9.09
N THR A 48 10.93 4.02 9.70
CA THR A 48 10.05 2.99 9.17
C THR A 48 9.15 3.56 8.07
N TYR A 49 8.48 2.68 7.35
CA TYR A 49 7.53 3.11 6.34
C TYR A 49 6.45 4.00 6.95
N GLU A 50 5.97 3.66 8.15
CA GLU A 50 4.93 4.47 8.79
C GLU A 50 5.46 5.83 9.19
N GLN A 51 6.67 5.90 9.71
CA GLN A 51 7.27 7.18 10.09
C GLN A 51 7.46 8.09 8.87
N GLN A 52 7.72 7.53 7.71
CA GLN A 52 7.94 8.30 6.49
C GLN A 52 6.64 8.63 5.75
N LEU A 53 5.63 7.78 5.85
CA LEU A 53 4.45 7.85 4.99
C LEU A 53 3.11 7.94 5.74
N GLY A 54 3.11 7.89 7.06
CA GLY A 54 1.88 8.04 7.81
C GLY A 54 1.34 9.46 7.74
N ARG A 55 0.15 9.67 8.28
CA ARG A 55 -0.50 10.98 8.23
C ARG A 55 0.34 12.06 8.88
N ALA A 56 0.99 11.74 10.00
CA ALA A 56 1.82 12.73 10.69
C ALA A 56 2.96 13.21 9.80
N ALA A 57 3.54 12.30 9.02
CA ALA A 57 4.61 12.68 8.09
C ALA A 57 4.08 13.57 6.99
N LEU A 58 2.91 13.23 6.42
CA LEU A 58 2.29 14.04 5.39
C LEU A 58 2.05 15.46 5.89
N ASP A 59 1.52 15.58 7.08
CA ASP A 59 1.24 16.90 7.67
C ASP A 59 2.52 17.68 7.93
N ARG A 60 3.59 16.99 8.32
CA ARG A 60 4.84 17.67 8.67
C ARG A 60 5.63 18.10 7.45
N VAL A 61 5.72 17.27 6.42
CA VAL A 61 6.61 17.56 5.28
C VAL A 61 5.89 18.12 4.06
N GLY A 62 4.56 18.00 4.01
CA GLY A 62 3.78 18.46 2.88
C GLY A 62 3.60 17.42 1.80
N GLN A 63 2.62 17.67 0.95
CA GLN A 63 2.18 16.70 -0.05
C GLN A 63 3.26 16.37 -1.08
N LYS A 64 4.01 17.36 -1.53
CA LYS A 64 4.99 17.15 -2.58
C LYS A 64 6.12 16.24 -2.10
N LYS A 65 6.65 16.50 -0.92
CA LYS A 65 7.74 15.69 -0.40
C LYS A 65 7.24 14.31 -0.01
N TRP A 66 6.03 14.24 0.54
CA TRP A 66 5.42 12.97 0.89
C TRP A 66 5.26 12.07 -0.35
N ASN A 67 4.86 12.67 -1.48
CA ASN A 67 4.72 11.91 -2.71
C ASN A 67 6.06 11.39 -3.22
N ARG A 68 7.13 12.15 -3.06
CA ARG A 68 8.44 11.64 -3.42
C ARG A 68 8.85 10.45 -2.55
N ARG A 69 8.50 10.49 -1.28
CA ARG A 69 8.73 9.36 -0.40
C ARG A 69 7.93 8.14 -0.82
N LEU A 70 6.68 8.36 -1.22
CA LEU A 70 5.83 7.27 -1.69
C LEU A 70 6.41 6.62 -2.94
N GLU A 71 6.92 7.41 -3.86
CA GLU A 71 7.54 6.88 -5.07
C GLU A 71 8.70 5.96 -4.73
N LYS A 72 9.54 6.35 -3.79
CA LYS A 72 10.65 5.52 -3.36
C LYS A 72 10.19 4.27 -2.63
N ALA A 73 9.10 4.38 -1.87
CA ALA A 73 8.55 3.24 -1.17
C ALA A 73 8.02 2.19 -2.15
N ILE A 74 7.36 2.63 -3.19
CA ILE A 74 6.84 1.72 -4.22
C ILE A 74 8.00 0.93 -4.84
N ALA A 75 9.09 1.61 -5.16
CA ALA A 75 10.26 0.94 -5.72
C ALA A 75 10.91 -0.03 -4.73
N SER A 76 10.99 0.39 -3.47
CA SER A 76 11.55 -0.46 -2.43
C SER A 76 10.72 -1.72 -2.23
N LEU A 77 9.40 -1.58 -2.19
CA LEU A 77 8.51 -2.72 -2.02
C LEU A 77 8.60 -3.67 -3.22
N LYS A 78 8.80 -3.12 -4.42
CA LYS A 78 8.99 -3.97 -5.60
C LYS A 78 10.25 -4.82 -5.45
N ASN A 79 11.33 -4.24 -4.96
CA ASN A 79 12.56 -4.98 -4.74
C ASN A 79 12.40 -6.05 -3.65
N LEU A 80 11.64 -5.74 -2.60
CA LEU A 80 11.49 -6.68 -1.50
C LEU A 80 10.57 -7.84 -1.83
N PHE A 81 9.48 -7.59 -2.52
CA PHE A 81 8.46 -8.61 -2.74
C PHE A 81 8.34 -9.08 -4.17
N ASN A 82 8.93 -8.35 -5.10
CA ASN A 82 8.83 -8.68 -6.51
C ASN A 82 7.37 -8.93 -6.91
N TYR A 83 6.49 -8.03 -6.48
CA TYR A 83 5.06 -8.19 -6.72
C TYR A 83 4.73 -8.04 -8.20
N ASP A 84 3.67 -8.71 -8.62
CA ASP A 84 3.13 -8.52 -9.96
C ASP A 84 2.24 -7.29 -10.01
N ARG A 85 1.50 -7.04 -8.92
CA ARG A 85 0.62 -5.89 -8.82
C ARG A 85 0.66 -5.33 -7.41
N LEU A 86 0.53 -4.02 -7.31
CA LEU A 86 0.44 -3.31 -6.04
C LEU A 86 -0.84 -2.50 -6.03
N TYR A 87 -1.60 -2.60 -4.95
CA TYR A 87 -2.81 -1.81 -4.78
C TYR A 87 -2.63 -0.88 -3.59
N ILE A 88 -3.01 0.38 -3.76
CA ILE A 88 -2.86 1.41 -2.73
C ILE A 88 -4.23 1.91 -2.35
N GLY A 89 -4.59 1.75 -1.08
CA GLY A 89 -5.86 2.21 -0.56
C GLY A 89 -5.66 3.10 0.65
N GLY A 90 -6.76 3.38 1.35
CA GLY A 90 -6.73 4.19 2.56
C GLY A 90 -7.16 5.63 2.32
N GLY A 91 -7.31 6.35 3.42
CA GLY A 91 -7.89 7.69 3.37
C GLY A 91 -7.03 8.74 2.71
N ASN A 92 -5.71 8.51 2.61
CA ASN A 92 -4.81 9.50 2.02
C ASN A 92 -4.54 9.27 0.53
N THR A 93 -5.27 8.38 -0.11
CA THR A 93 -5.06 8.15 -1.55
C THR A 93 -5.36 9.40 -2.37
N ASN A 94 -6.23 10.26 -1.87
CA ASN A 94 -6.52 11.52 -2.57
C ASN A 94 -5.36 12.50 -2.52
N LYS A 95 -4.32 12.22 -1.78
CA LYS A 95 -3.13 13.06 -1.72
C LYS A 95 -2.02 12.56 -2.63
N VAL A 96 -2.20 11.41 -3.27
CA VAL A 96 -1.20 10.85 -4.17
C VAL A 96 -1.25 11.60 -5.49
N THR A 97 -0.13 12.16 -5.90
CA THR A 97 -0.06 12.95 -7.13
C THR A 97 1.01 12.46 -8.09
N ILE A 98 1.81 11.47 -7.68
CA ILE A 98 2.85 10.95 -8.58
C ILE A 98 2.23 10.08 -9.66
N GLU A 99 2.95 9.94 -10.75
CA GLU A 99 2.53 9.04 -11.81
C GLU A 99 2.89 7.62 -11.37
N LEU A 100 1.93 6.72 -11.44
CA LEU A 100 2.12 5.36 -10.95
C LEU A 100 2.50 4.43 -12.11
N PRO A 101 3.36 3.43 -11.84
CA PRO A 101 3.65 2.40 -12.85
C PRO A 101 2.38 1.66 -13.25
N PRO A 102 2.38 0.99 -14.42
CA PRO A 102 1.17 0.31 -14.89
C PRO A 102 0.64 -0.78 -13.96
N ASN A 103 1.52 -1.37 -13.17
CA ASN A 103 1.11 -2.44 -12.26
C ASN A 103 0.77 -1.94 -10.85
N VAL A 104 0.66 -0.63 -10.68
CA VAL A 104 0.29 -0.03 -9.38
C VAL A 104 -1.01 0.72 -9.57
N LYS A 105 -2.00 0.44 -8.73
CA LYS A 105 -3.32 1.04 -8.85
C LYS A 105 -3.81 1.56 -7.52
N ILE A 106 -4.52 2.67 -7.56
CA ILE A 106 -5.19 3.21 -6.38
C ILE A 106 -6.59 2.66 -6.34
N VAL A 107 -7.01 2.19 -5.17
CA VAL A 107 -8.37 1.71 -4.96
C VAL A 107 -9.00 2.51 -3.84
N PRO A 108 -10.12 3.17 -4.11
CA PRO A 108 -10.70 4.08 -3.12
C PRO A 108 -11.32 3.38 -1.92
N ASN A 109 -11.70 2.13 -2.05
CA ASN A 109 -12.34 1.43 -0.95
C ASN A 109 -11.75 0.03 -0.82
N VAL A 110 -10.70 -0.06 0.00
CA VAL A 110 -9.99 -1.32 0.18
C VAL A 110 -10.88 -2.40 0.78
N SER A 111 -11.74 -2.04 1.72
CA SER A 111 -12.64 -3.02 2.33
C SER A 111 -13.55 -3.66 1.29
N GLY A 112 -14.13 -2.85 0.42
CA GLY A 112 -14.97 -3.37 -0.66
C GLY A 112 -14.16 -4.18 -1.65
N LEU A 113 -12.95 -3.72 -1.95
CA LEU A 113 -12.07 -4.41 -2.85
C LEU A 113 -11.80 -5.83 -2.39
N LEU A 114 -11.58 -6.00 -1.11
CA LEU A 114 -11.21 -7.29 -0.57
C LEU A 114 -12.42 -8.20 -0.34
N GLY A 115 -13.60 -7.77 -0.77
CA GLY A 115 -14.78 -8.63 -0.77
C GLY A 115 -15.14 -9.15 0.60
N GLY A 116 -14.96 -8.36 1.63
CA GLY A 116 -15.27 -8.79 2.98
C GLY A 116 -14.17 -9.57 3.66
N ILE A 117 -13.03 -9.69 3.04
CA ILE A 117 -11.91 -10.32 3.71
C ILE A 117 -11.54 -9.49 4.92
N VAL A 118 -11.40 -10.18 6.03
CA VAL A 118 -11.30 -9.53 7.30
C VAL A 118 -10.06 -8.71 7.52
N LEU A 119 -9.02 -8.92 6.81
CA LEU A 119 -7.74 -8.31 7.12
C LEU A 119 -7.75 -6.79 7.12
N TRP A 120 -8.72 -6.16 6.49
CA TRP A 120 -8.80 -4.71 6.47
C TRP A 120 -9.84 -4.17 7.42
N ARG A 121 -10.26 -4.99 8.37
CA ARG A 121 -11.26 -4.55 9.25
C ARG A 121 -10.74 -3.64 10.23
N ASP A 122 -9.86 -3.46 10.64
CA ASP A 122 -9.54 -2.58 11.67
C ASP A 122 -9.63 -1.22 11.40
#